data_b823cd65d05d8af338b28dc3c0579a59
#
_entry.id   b823cd65d05d8af338b28dc3c0579a59
#
_cell.length_a   1.000
_cell.length_b   1.000
_cell.length_c   1.000
_cell.angle_alpha   90.00
_cell.angle_beta   90.00
_cell.angle_gamma   90.00
#
_symmetry.space_group_name_H-M   'P 1'
#
loop_
_entity.id
_entity.type
_entity.pdbx_description
1 polymer ?
#
loop_
_entity_poly.entity_id
_entity_poly.type
_entity_poly.pdbx_seq_one_letter_code
_entity_poly.pdbx_strand_id
1 'polypeptide(L)'
;MIDSMTAGQAAPRAARKIWPAELNALIGLIAIMILFELIGWIVVDQSFLMNKLRLSIMITQVAVVGILAVGVTQVIISGGIDLSGGSIIGATAMIAMSFAQVGTNQRAVYFAQGWVDLPIIVPILVGLSVALMCGIINGLLIAYVKLPSFIATLGMMVSARGVALWYTKGQPLSFPTEKFMAIGDGLMPVWIFIGVALLFSLILKFTVYGRHTYAIGSNEASARMSGINVERHLLLVYVISALLAGLAGLAGLAGLAGL
;
A
#
# COMPACT_ATOMS: atom_id res chain seq x y z
N MET A 1 -58.82 40.61 -7.49
CA MET A 1 -58.17 41.66 -6.70
C MET A 1 -56.98 41.03 -6.04
N ILE A 2 -55.95 41.16 -6.72
CA ILE A 2 -54.59 41.68 -6.50
C ILE A 2 -53.61 40.59 -6.10
N ASP A 3 -52.88 40.27 -7.10
CA ASP A 3 -51.41 40.19 -7.20
C ASP A 3 -50.62 40.60 -5.95
N SER A 4 -49.77 39.70 -5.53
CA SER A 4 -48.45 40.07 -4.99
C SER A 4 -47.41 39.05 -5.51
N MET A 5 -46.78 39.47 -6.58
CA MET A 5 -45.53 38.88 -7.10
C MET A 5 -44.47 38.80 -5.98
N THR A 6 -44.15 37.63 -5.57
CA THR A 6 -42.92 37.41 -4.83
C THR A 6 -41.78 37.36 -5.83
N ALA A 7 -41.04 38.48 -5.89
CA ALA A 7 -39.79 38.60 -6.63
C ALA A 7 -38.84 37.47 -6.14
N GLY A 8 -38.53 36.56 -7.05
CA GLY A 8 -37.51 35.54 -6.82
C GLY A 8 -36.17 36.20 -6.51
N GLN A 9 -35.76 36.14 -5.25
CA GLN A 9 -34.40 36.45 -4.89
C GLN A 9 -33.49 35.42 -5.52
N ALA A 10 -32.83 35.80 -6.62
CA ALA A 10 -31.76 35.00 -7.21
C ALA A 10 -30.71 34.77 -6.13
N ALA A 11 -30.52 33.52 -5.74
CA ALA A 11 -29.45 33.13 -4.84
C ALA A 11 -28.12 33.70 -5.36
N PRO A 12 -27.25 34.25 -4.49
CA PRO A 12 -25.99 34.79 -4.91
C PRO A 12 -25.17 33.68 -5.59
N ARG A 13 -24.83 33.87 -6.86
CA ARG A 13 -23.93 33.01 -7.60
C ARG A 13 -22.64 32.93 -6.79
N ALA A 14 -22.39 31.75 -6.19
CA ALA A 14 -21.13 31.46 -5.53
C ALA A 14 -19.99 31.84 -6.47
N ALA A 15 -19.14 32.75 -6.05
CA ALA A 15 -17.99 33.21 -6.84
C ALA A 15 -17.20 31.97 -7.25
N ARG A 16 -17.11 31.71 -8.55
CA ARG A 16 -16.41 30.57 -9.14
C ARG A 16 -14.95 30.69 -8.69
N LYS A 17 -14.51 29.77 -7.83
CA LYS A 17 -13.14 29.71 -7.34
C LYS A 17 -12.23 29.65 -8.57
N ILE A 18 -11.49 30.73 -8.82
CA ILE A 18 -10.67 30.93 -10.03
C ILE A 18 -9.50 29.93 -10.07
N TRP A 19 -9.18 29.29 -8.94
CA TRP A 19 -8.04 28.42 -8.78
C TRP A 19 -8.52 26.98 -8.54
N PRO A 20 -7.98 25.99 -9.29
CA PRO A 20 -8.28 24.59 -9.05
C PRO A 20 -7.84 24.19 -7.64
N ALA A 21 -8.61 23.29 -7.00
CA ALA A 21 -8.33 22.84 -5.63
C ALA A 21 -6.94 22.19 -5.49
N GLU A 22 -6.48 21.58 -6.56
CA GLU A 22 -5.17 20.93 -6.68
C GLU A 22 -4.02 21.94 -6.50
N LEU A 23 -4.20 23.18 -6.97
CA LEU A 23 -3.18 24.21 -6.83
C LEU A 23 -3.00 24.65 -5.38
N ASN A 24 -4.07 24.70 -4.60
CA ASN A 24 -4.00 25.01 -3.17
C ASN A 24 -3.22 23.92 -2.40
N ALA A 25 -3.42 22.64 -2.77
CA ALA A 25 -2.66 21.52 -2.19
C ALA A 25 -1.17 21.60 -2.55
N LEU A 26 -0.86 21.96 -3.80
CA LEU A 26 0.52 22.16 -4.26
C LEU A 26 1.20 23.33 -3.54
N ILE A 27 0.50 24.45 -3.36
CA ILE A 27 1.02 25.62 -2.60
C ILE A 27 1.30 25.22 -1.15
N GLY A 28 0.39 24.45 -0.51
CA GLY A 28 0.57 23.95 0.84
C GLY A 28 1.80 23.03 0.95
N LEU A 29 1.99 22.14 -0.01
CA LEU A 29 3.16 21.27 -0.07
C LEU A 29 4.47 22.06 -0.19
N ILE A 30 4.51 23.02 -1.14
CA ILE A 30 5.69 23.87 -1.34
C ILE A 30 5.98 24.71 -0.09
N ALA A 31 4.95 25.27 0.55
CA ALA A 31 5.12 26.03 1.80
C ALA A 31 5.72 25.18 2.93
N ILE A 32 5.27 23.94 3.09
CA ILE A 32 5.84 23.00 4.06
C ILE A 32 7.29 22.64 3.70
N MET A 33 7.60 22.41 2.44
CA MET A 33 8.97 22.12 2.00
C MET A 33 9.91 23.30 2.31
N ILE A 34 9.49 24.53 2.01
CA ILE A 34 10.27 25.75 2.32
C ILE A 34 10.44 25.89 3.84
N LEU A 35 9.38 25.64 4.63
CA LEU A 35 9.44 25.73 6.09
C LEU A 35 10.48 24.76 6.65
N PHE A 36 10.49 23.49 6.21
CA PHE A 36 11.47 22.50 6.66
C PHE A 36 12.88 22.81 6.19
N GLU A 37 13.05 23.39 5.00
CA GLU A 37 14.35 23.85 4.51
C GLU A 37 14.91 24.99 5.39
N LEU A 38 14.09 25.99 5.74
CA LEU A 38 14.47 27.09 6.62
C LEU A 38 14.83 26.57 8.02
N ILE A 39 14.03 25.67 8.59
CA ILE A 39 14.33 25.06 9.90
C ILE A 39 15.64 24.28 9.82
N GLY A 40 15.89 23.53 8.75
CA GLY A 40 17.13 22.78 8.53
C GLY A 40 18.36 23.67 8.58
N TRP A 41 18.33 24.82 7.92
CA TRP A 41 19.41 25.80 7.94
C TRP A 41 19.57 26.49 9.29
N ILE A 42 18.46 26.84 9.99
CA ILE A 42 18.51 27.59 11.26
C ILE A 42 18.92 26.69 12.43
N VAL A 43 18.44 25.44 12.47
CA VAL A 43 18.58 24.58 13.67
C VAL A 43 19.76 23.60 13.52
N VAL A 44 20.01 23.08 12.31
CA VAL A 44 20.96 21.98 12.07
C VAL A 44 22.12 22.41 11.16
N ASP A 45 22.08 23.63 10.63
CA ASP A 45 23.06 24.16 9.66
C ASP A 45 23.27 23.25 8.44
N GLN A 46 22.20 22.61 8.00
CA GLN A 46 22.20 21.70 6.85
C GLN A 46 20.94 21.87 6.01
N SER A 47 21.07 21.79 4.68
CA SER A 47 19.94 21.74 3.79
C SER A 47 19.15 20.45 4.01
N PHE A 48 17.84 20.57 4.12
CA PHE A 48 16.93 19.43 4.17
C PHE A 48 16.75 18.78 2.80
N LEU A 49 16.59 19.59 1.75
CA LEU A 49 16.31 19.14 0.39
C LEU A 49 17.55 18.69 -0.39
N MET A 50 18.75 19.23 -0.09
CA MET A 50 19.99 18.87 -0.81
C MET A 50 20.73 17.68 -0.19
N ASN A 51 20.21 17.09 0.88
CA ASN A 51 20.79 15.89 1.48
C ASN A 51 20.42 14.65 0.67
N LYS A 52 21.36 14.11 -0.11
CA LYS A 52 21.15 12.97 -1.02
C LYS A 52 20.64 11.72 -0.30
N LEU A 53 21.15 11.42 0.90
CA LEU A 53 20.72 10.26 1.68
C LEU A 53 19.23 10.40 2.08
N ARG A 54 18.87 11.56 2.58
CA ARG A 54 17.48 11.85 2.99
C ARG A 54 16.51 11.78 1.80
N LEU A 55 16.90 12.35 0.65
CA LEU A 55 16.10 12.26 -0.57
C LEU A 55 15.93 10.80 -1.04
N SER A 56 16.99 10.00 -0.98
CA SER A 56 16.93 8.58 -1.32
C SER A 56 15.92 7.85 -0.42
N ILE A 57 16.00 8.05 0.90
CA ILE A 57 15.06 7.47 1.87
C ILE A 57 13.62 7.88 1.56
N MET A 58 13.37 9.18 1.32
CA MET A 58 12.04 9.69 1.01
C MET A 58 11.47 9.07 -0.27
N ILE A 59 12.27 9.00 -1.33
CA ILE A 59 11.85 8.43 -2.62
C ILE A 59 11.53 6.93 -2.46
N THR A 60 12.35 6.20 -1.71
CA THR A 60 12.10 4.78 -1.41
C THR A 60 10.81 4.58 -0.62
N GLN A 61 10.56 5.40 0.40
CA GLN A 61 9.30 5.33 1.16
C GLN A 61 8.09 5.63 0.29
N VAL A 62 8.17 6.65 -0.58
CA VAL A 62 7.12 6.96 -1.55
C VAL A 62 6.87 5.78 -2.49
N ALA A 63 7.92 5.11 -2.94
CA ALA A 63 7.79 3.95 -3.82
C ALA A 63 7.07 2.77 -3.13
N VAL A 64 7.40 2.49 -1.87
CA VAL A 64 6.73 1.44 -1.07
C VAL A 64 5.24 1.74 -0.90
N VAL A 65 4.91 2.98 -0.52
CA VAL A 65 3.51 3.41 -0.42
C VAL A 65 2.82 3.40 -1.79
N GLY A 66 3.56 3.72 -2.85
CA GLY A 66 3.08 3.67 -4.23
C GLY A 66 2.69 2.26 -4.68
N ILE A 67 3.49 1.23 -4.37
CA ILE A 67 3.14 -0.17 -4.66
C ILE A 67 1.84 -0.55 -3.96
N LEU A 68 1.70 -0.23 -2.67
CA LEU A 68 0.47 -0.44 -1.92
C LEU A 68 -0.72 0.28 -2.58
N ALA A 69 -0.53 1.55 -2.95
CA ALA A 69 -1.58 2.38 -3.55
C ALA A 69 -2.11 1.77 -4.86
N VAL A 70 -1.27 1.15 -5.70
CA VAL A 70 -1.71 0.44 -6.90
C VAL A 70 -2.67 -0.69 -6.56
N GLY A 71 -2.41 -1.45 -5.49
CA GLY A 71 -3.31 -2.51 -5.01
C GLY A 71 -4.65 -1.94 -4.50
N VAL A 72 -4.58 -0.98 -3.59
CA VAL A 72 -5.75 -0.34 -2.98
C VAL A 72 -6.62 0.37 -4.02
N THR A 73 -6.02 0.96 -5.06
CA THR A 73 -6.76 1.60 -6.15
C THR A 73 -7.75 0.64 -6.82
N GLN A 74 -7.38 -0.62 -7.02
CA GLN A 74 -8.27 -1.61 -7.62
C GLN A 74 -9.46 -1.95 -6.71
N VAL A 75 -9.21 -2.00 -5.39
CA VAL A 75 -10.26 -2.17 -4.39
C VAL A 75 -11.22 -0.99 -4.41
N ILE A 76 -10.70 0.24 -4.46
CA ILE A 76 -11.52 1.46 -4.54
C ILE A 76 -12.34 1.50 -5.82
N ILE A 77 -11.74 1.18 -6.98
CA ILE A 77 -12.46 1.13 -8.26
C ILE A 77 -13.60 0.11 -8.20
N SER A 78 -13.43 -1.03 -7.51
CA SER A 78 -14.49 -2.03 -7.36
C SER A 78 -15.54 -1.67 -6.30
N GLY A 79 -15.47 -0.48 -5.68
CA GLY A 79 -16.41 0.00 -4.66
C GLY A 79 -16.08 -0.47 -3.24
N GLY A 80 -14.92 -1.10 -3.01
CA GLY A 80 -14.48 -1.58 -1.70
C GLY A 80 -13.58 -0.58 -0.94
N ILE A 81 -13.29 -0.92 0.31
CA ILE A 81 -12.32 -0.22 1.17
C ILE A 81 -11.35 -1.27 1.72
N ASP A 82 -10.05 -1.00 1.65
CA ASP A 82 -9.02 -1.87 2.24
C ASP A 82 -8.13 -1.08 3.20
N LEU A 83 -8.32 -1.32 4.49
CA LEU A 83 -7.52 -0.71 5.57
C LEU A 83 -6.38 -1.62 6.03
N SER A 84 -6.33 -2.86 5.56
CA SER A 84 -5.40 -3.87 6.05
C SER A 84 -3.99 -3.76 5.48
N GLY A 85 -3.82 -3.06 4.36
CA GLY A 85 -2.58 -3.04 3.57
C GLY A 85 -1.33 -2.71 4.38
N GLY A 86 -1.37 -1.67 5.22
CA GLY A 86 -0.23 -1.30 6.06
C GLY A 86 0.17 -2.39 7.07
N SER A 87 -0.81 -3.10 7.64
CA SER A 87 -0.53 -4.21 8.57
C SER A 87 -0.05 -5.46 7.85
N ILE A 88 -0.53 -5.70 6.61
CA ILE A 88 -0.03 -6.78 5.75
C ILE A 88 1.43 -6.51 5.36
N ILE A 89 1.79 -5.27 5.03
CA ILE A 89 3.19 -4.84 4.82
C ILE A 89 4.05 -5.26 6.02
N GLY A 90 3.64 -4.86 7.23
CA GLY A 90 4.38 -5.16 8.45
C GLY A 90 4.48 -6.67 8.74
N ALA A 91 3.39 -7.41 8.63
CA ALA A 91 3.38 -8.85 8.87
C ALA A 91 4.25 -9.61 7.86
N THR A 92 4.12 -9.29 6.58
CA THR A 92 4.93 -9.86 5.50
C THR A 92 6.42 -9.57 5.72
N ALA A 93 6.77 -8.32 6.01
CA ALA A 93 8.12 -7.89 6.24
C ALA A 93 8.76 -8.64 7.41
N MET A 94 8.09 -8.68 8.57
CA MET A 94 8.62 -9.33 9.77
C MET A 94 8.77 -10.84 9.59
N ILE A 95 7.78 -11.52 9.03
CA ILE A 95 7.86 -12.97 8.83
C ILE A 95 8.91 -13.31 7.77
N ALA A 96 8.98 -12.58 6.65
CA ALA A 96 10.02 -12.80 5.65
C ALA A 96 11.43 -12.58 6.21
N MET A 97 11.63 -11.51 7.01
CA MET A 97 12.93 -11.22 7.63
C MET A 97 13.42 -12.35 8.52
N SER A 98 12.53 -13.05 9.23
CA SER A 98 12.95 -14.16 10.08
C SER A 98 13.61 -15.32 9.32
N PHE A 99 13.31 -15.46 8.03
CA PHE A 99 13.92 -16.44 7.12
C PHE A 99 15.08 -15.84 6.29
N ALA A 100 15.33 -14.54 6.39
CA ALA A 100 16.39 -13.85 5.65
C ALA A 100 17.64 -13.59 6.50
N GLN A 101 17.68 -14.03 7.77
CA GLN A 101 18.76 -13.71 8.70
C GLN A 101 20.04 -14.49 8.42
N VAL A 102 21.18 -13.85 8.71
CA VAL A 102 22.52 -14.47 8.54
C VAL A 102 22.85 -15.47 9.64
N GLY A 103 23.61 -16.52 9.31
CA GLY A 103 24.04 -17.57 10.23
C GLY A 103 25.05 -17.13 11.30
N THR A 104 25.67 -15.97 11.14
CA THR A 104 26.53 -15.38 12.18
C THR A 104 25.74 -14.77 13.33
N ASN A 105 24.44 -14.53 13.15
CA ASN A 105 23.58 -13.98 14.19
C ASN A 105 22.98 -15.11 15.06
N GLN A 106 23.59 -15.38 16.20
CA GLN A 106 23.10 -16.40 17.17
C GLN A 106 21.72 -16.05 17.76
N ARG A 107 21.21 -14.82 17.58
CA ARG A 107 19.87 -14.40 18.00
C ARG A 107 18.86 -14.49 16.86
N ALA A 108 19.23 -15.05 15.70
CA ALA A 108 18.29 -15.26 14.61
C ALA A 108 17.14 -16.16 15.06
N VAL A 109 15.92 -15.86 14.56
CA VAL A 109 14.68 -16.55 14.99
C VAL A 109 14.79 -18.06 14.84
N TYR A 110 15.41 -18.52 13.76
CA TYR A 110 15.55 -19.94 13.43
C TYR A 110 16.99 -20.44 13.49
N PHE A 111 17.85 -19.79 14.29
CA PHE A 111 19.26 -20.20 14.44
C PHE A 111 19.40 -21.65 14.93
N ALA A 112 18.65 -22.03 15.97
CA ALA A 112 18.68 -23.36 16.55
C ALA A 112 18.24 -24.49 15.58
N GLN A 113 17.40 -24.15 14.60
CA GLN A 113 16.91 -25.04 13.55
C GLN A 113 17.86 -25.09 12.34
N GLY A 114 18.88 -24.24 12.30
CA GLY A 114 19.77 -24.12 11.16
C GLY A 114 19.14 -23.46 9.93
N TRP A 115 17.99 -22.80 10.09
CA TRP A 115 17.29 -22.11 8.99
C TRP A 115 17.77 -20.65 8.87
N VAL A 116 19.05 -20.51 8.63
CA VAL A 116 19.76 -19.24 8.41
C VAL A 116 20.49 -19.32 7.08
N ASP A 117 20.91 -18.18 6.55
CA ASP A 117 21.57 -18.07 5.23
C ASP A 117 20.79 -18.74 4.08
N LEU A 118 19.46 -18.72 4.17
CA LEU A 118 18.60 -19.35 3.17
C LEU A 118 18.69 -18.64 1.83
N PRO A 119 18.47 -19.35 0.71
CA PRO A 119 18.34 -18.72 -0.60
C PRO A 119 17.27 -17.63 -0.58
N ILE A 120 17.53 -16.50 -1.25
CA ILE A 120 16.65 -15.32 -1.28
C ILE A 120 15.19 -15.62 -1.65
N ILE A 121 14.99 -16.69 -2.44
CA ILE A 121 13.64 -17.10 -2.85
C ILE A 121 12.76 -17.55 -1.66
N VAL A 122 13.37 -18.10 -0.60
CA VAL A 122 12.64 -18.60 0.57
C VAL A 122 11.95 -17.48 1.33
N PRO A 123 12.64 -16.42 1.82
CA PRO A 123 11.98 -15.33 2.49
C PRO A 123 10.97 -14.59 1.60
N ILE A 124 11.22 -14.49 0.28
CA ILE A 124 10.25 -13.91 -0.66
C ILE A 124 8.97 -14.74 -0.70
N LEU A 125 9.08 -16.05 -0.92
CA LEU A 125 7.91 -16.93 -0.99
C LEU A 125 7.14 -16.98 0.32
N VAL A 126 7.85 -17.03 1.45
CA VAL A 126 7.22 -17.01 2.79
C VAL A 126 6.45 -15.69 2.98
N GLY A 127 7.06 -14.56 2.70
CA GLY A 127 6.40 -13.27 2.80
C GLY A 127 5.16 -13.16 1.90
N LEU A 128 5.29 -13.52 0.62
CA LEU A 128 4.16 -13.50 -0.31
C LEU A 128 3.06 -14.48 0.08
N SER A 129 3.40 -15.62 0.72
CA SER A 129 2.40 -16.56 1.25
C SER A 129 1.56 -15.94 2.36
N VAL A 130 2.19 -15.17 3.26
CA VAL A 130 1.48 -14.43 4.31
C VAL A 130 0.52 -13.42 3.70
N ALA A 131 0.99 -12.63 2.73
CA ALA A 131 0.15 -11.66 2.03
C ALA A 131 -1.01 -12.34 1.30
N LEU A 132 -0.74 -13.44 0.59
CA LEU A 132 -1.75 -14.24 -0.10
C LEU A 132 -2.83 -14.74 0.86
N MET A 133 -2.45 -15.30 2.01
CA MET A 133 -3.39 -15.76 3.04
C MET A 133 -4.28 -14.61 3.53
N CYS A 134 -3.70 -13.45 3.85
CA CYS A 134 -4.47 -12.27 4.25
C CYS A 134 -5.46 -11.84 3.16
N GLY A 135 -5.03 -11.81 1.91
CA GLY A 135 -5.87 -11.45 0.76
C GLY A 135 -7.01 -12.43 0.52
N ILE A 136 -6.75 -13.73 0.64
CA ILE A 136 -7.78 -14.78 0.51
C ILE A 136 -8.80 -14.63 1.65
N ILE A 137 -8.37 -14.45 2.89
CA ILE A 137 -9.27 -14.28 4.03
C ILE A 137 -10.16 -13.04 3.83
N ASN A 138 -9.58 -11.88 3.52
CA ASN A 138 -10.35 -10.66 3.23
C ASN A 138 -11.33 -10.89 2.07
N GLY A 139 -10.85 -11.44 0.97
CA GLY A 139 -11.67 -11.69 -0.22
C GLY A 139 -12.82 -12.66 0.05
N LEU A 140 -12.61 -13.74 0.81
CA LEU A 140 -13.65 -14.68 1.20
C LEU A 140 -14.71 -14.03 2.11
N LEU A 141 -14.26 -13.29 3.13
CA LEU A 141 -15.19 -12.61 4.05
C LEU A 141 -16.05 -11.56 3.32
N ILE A 142 -15.48 -10.84 2.39
CA ILE A 142 -16.18 -9.77 1.67
C ILE A 142 -17.05 -10.33 0.55
N ALA A 143 -16.47 -11.20 -0.30
CA ALA A 143 -17.16 -11.66 -1.49
C ALA A 143 -18.22 -12.73 -1.20
N TYR A 144 -17.93 -13.69 -0.31
CA TYR A 144 -18.82 -14.83 -0.08
C TYR A 144 -19.62 -14.72 1.21
N VAL A 145 -19.01 -14.26 2.31
CA VAL A 145 -19.74 -14.04 3.59
C VAL A 145 -20.52 -12.74 3.56
N LYS A 146 -20.23 -11.84 2.58
CA LYS A 146 -20.91 -10.54 2.40
C LYS A 146 -20.71 -9.57 3.56
N LEU A 147 -19.59 -9.68 4.27
CA LEU A 147 -19.24 -8.69 5.28
C LEU A 147 -18.89 -7.36 4.60
N PRO A 148 -19.28 -6.21 5.17
CA PRO A 148 -18.82 -4.91 4.71
C PRO A 148 -17.27 -4.87 4.65
N SER A 149 -16.74 -4.40 3.53
CA SER A 149 -15.28 -4.40 3.29
C SER A 149 -14.50 -3.66 4.38
N PHE A 150 -15.05 -2.55 4.87
CA PHE A 150 -14.48 -1.80 5.99
C PHE A 150 -14.29 -2.67 7.24
N ILE A 151 -15.32 -3.45 7.65
CA ILE A 151 -15.27 -4.29 8.86
C ILE A 151 -14.26 -5.42 8.69
N ALA A 152 -14.30 -6.12 7.55
CA ALA A 152 -13.41 -7.24 7.29
C ALA A 152 -11.93 -6.80 7.25
N THR A 153 -11.63 -5.71 6.53
CA THR A 153 -10.25 -5.22 6.41
C THR A 153 -9.73 -4.56 7.68
N LEU A 154 -10.59 -3.94 8.48
CA LEU A 154 -10.23 -3.44 9.81
C LEU A 154 -9.89 -4.61 10.75
N GLY A 155 -10.69 -5.67 10.75
CA GLY A 155 -10.39 -6.90 11.49
C GLY A 155 -9.05 -7.51 11.05
N MET A 156 -8.79 -7.59 9.75
CA MET A 156 -7.51 -8.05 9.21
C MET A 156 -6.35 -7.14 9.60
N MET A 157 -6.53 -5.84 9.59
CA MET A 157 -5.52 -4.87 10.02
C MET A 157 -5.04 -5.15 11.45
N VAL A 158 -5.97 -5.35 12.38
CA VAL A 158 -5.64 -5.65 13.79
C VAL A 158 -5.02 -7.04 13.92
N SER A 159 -5.58 -8.03 13.23
CA SER A 159 -5.10 -9.42 13.29
C SER A 159 -3.71 -9.59 12.71
N ALA A 160 -3.44 -9.04 11.52
CA ALA A 160 -2.12 -9.11 10.89
C ALA A 160 -1.05 -8.43 11.74
N ARG A 161 -1.37 -7.24 12.32
CA ARG A 161 -0.48 -6.54 13.24
C ARG A 161 -0.23 -7.35 14.51
N GLY A 162 -1.30 -7.92 15.09
CA GLY A 162 -1.20 -8.77 16.28
C GLY A 162 -0.33 -10.00 16.05
N VAL A 163 -0.52 -10.69 14.91
CA VAL A 163 0.30 -11.84 14.53
C VAL A 163 1.77 -11.45 14.35
N ALA A 164 2.06 -10.34 13.68
CA ALA A 164 3.43 -9.87 13.50
C ALA A 164 4.12 -9.60 14.84
N LEU A 165 3.47 -8.87 15.74
CA LEU A 165 3.99 -8.56 17.08
C LEU A 165 4.14 -9.81 17.96
N TRP A 166 3.16 -10.70 17.93
CA TRP A 166 3.24 -11.97 18.66
C TRP A 166 4.39 -12.85 18.17
N TYR A 167 4.54 -12.97 16.85
CA TYR A 167 5.58 -13.76 16.21
C TYR A 167 6.99 -13.29 16.54
N THR A 168 7.22 -11.98 16.52
CA THR A 168 8.53 -11.37 16.84
C THR A 168 8.72 -11.08 18.32
N LYS A 169 7.73 -11.38 19.18
CA LYS A 169 7.71 -11.00 20.60
C LYS A 169 7.92 -9.49 20.79
N GLY A 170 7.44 -8.67 19.84
CA GLY A 170 7.62 -7.23 19.83
C GLY A 170 9.05 -6.74 19.57
N GLN A 171 9.97 -7.63 19.20
CA GLN A 171 11.36 -7.29 18.94
C GLN A 171 11.58 -6.97 17.45
N PRO A 172 12.39 -5.97 17.13
CA PRO A 172 12.81 -5.74 15.75
C PRO A 172 13.69 -6.88 15.26
N LEU A 173 13.47 -7.31 14.02
CA LEU A 173 14.32 -8.30 13.36
C LEU A 173 15.37 -7.56 12.54
N SER A 174 16.63 -8.00 12.65
CA SER A 174 17.79 -7.37 12.03
C SER A 174 18.74 -8.42 11.44
N PHE A 175 19.80 -7.95 10.80
CA PHE A 175 20.86 -8.78 10.20
C PHE A 175 20.38 -9.70 9.07
N PRO A 176 19.78 -9.12 8.01
CA PRO A 176 19.44 -9.86 6.80
C PRO A 176 20.68 -10.24 6.01
N THR A 177 20.55 -11.24 5.14
CA THR A 177 21.58 -11.57 4.16
C THR A 177 21.75 -10.47 3.13
N GLU A 178 22.98 -10.26 2.62
CA GLU A 178 23.28 -9.25 1.59
C GLU A 178 22.37 -9.40 0.35
N LYS A 179 22.11 -10.64 -0.05
CA LYS A 179 21.22 -10.92 -1.20
C LYS A 179 19.79 -10.43 -0.97
N PHE A 180 19.30 -10.52 0.28
CA PHE A 180 17.97 -10.01 0.61
C PHE A 180 17.95 -8.48 0.64
N MET A 181 19.00 -7.84 1.17
CA MET A 181 19.12 -6.38 1.16
C MET A 181 19.12 -5.81 -0.26
N ALA A 182 19.71 -6.52 -1.23
CA ALA A 182 19.75 -6.08 -2.62
C ALA A 182 18.37 -5.81 -3.26
N ILE A 183 17.27 -6.40 -2.72
CA ILE A 183 15.90 -6.12 -3.19
C ILE A 183 15.48 -4.67 -2.91
N GLY A 184 15.95 -4.12 -1.79
CA GLY A 184 15.61 -2.77 -1.35
C GLY A 184 16.75 -1.77 -1.52
N ASP A 185 17.90 -2.17 -2.07
CA ASP A 185 19.06 -1.32 -2.20
C ASP A 185 18.83 -0.17 -3.20
N GLY A 186 19.29 1.00 -2.81
CA GLY A 186 19.26 2.21 -3.63
C GLY A 186 17.88 2.56 -4.16
N LEU A 187 17.73 2.61 -5.48
CA LEU A 187 16.48 2.93 -6.17
C LEU A 187 15.66 1.70 -6.62
N MET A 188 16.03 0.49 -6.19
CA MET A 188 15.33 -0.73 -6.59
C MET A 188 13.83 -0.71 -6.25
N PRO A 189 13.38 -0.27 -5.06
CA PRO A 189 11.95 -0.12 -4.76
C PRO A 189 11.21 0.81 -5.72
N VAL A 190 11.89 1.85 -6.23
CA VAL A 190 11.32 2.78 -7.21
C VAL A 190 11.08 2.10 -8.55
N TRP A 191 12.03 1.29 -9.03
CA TRP A 191 11.87 0.53 -10.27
C TRP A 191 10.78 -0.53 -10.15
N ILE A 192 10.68 -1.20 -8.99
CA ILE A 192 9.58 -2.12 -8.69
C ILE A 192 8.25 -1.38 -8.74
N PHE A 193 8.15 -0.21 -8.10
CA PHE A 193 6.93 0.61 -8.13
C PHE A 193 6.53 1.01 -9.54
N ILE A 194 7.47 1.53 -10.33
CA ILE A 194 7.20 1.94 -11.73
C ILE A 194 6.74 0.74 -12.55
N GLY A 195 7.41 -0.40 -12.43
CA GLY A 195 7.04 -1.63 -13.14
C GLY A 195 5.63 -2.11 -12.76
N VAL A 196 5.31 -2.13 -11.47
CA VAL A 196 3.99 -2.52 -10.95
C VAL A 196 2.92 -1.52 -11.42
N ALA A 197 3.18 -0.21 -11.32
CA ALA A 197 2.23 0.82 -11.73
C ALA A 197 1.92 0.75 -13.23
N LEU A 198 2.93 0.58 -14.07
CA LEU A 198 2.75 0.41 -15.51
C LEU A 198 1.98 -0.88 -15.82
N LEU A 199 2.38 -2.01 -15.23
CA LEU A 199 1.72 -3.30 -15.45
C LEU A 199 0.22 -3.23 -15.11
N PHE A 200 -0.12 -2.75 -13.91
CA PHE A 200 -1.52 -2.68 -13.49
C PHE A 200 -2.32 -1.59 -14.20
N SER A 201 -1.68 -0.50 -14.63
CA SER A 201 -2.30 0.48 -15.53
C SER A 201 -2.72 -0.15 -16.86
N LEU A 202 -1.84 -0.97 -17.45
CA LEU A 202 -2.14 -1.70 -18.68
C LEU A 202 -3.21 -2.78 -18.46
N ILE A 203 -3.13 -3.53 -17.36
CA ILE A 203 -4.13 -4.55 -17.00
C ILE A 203 -5.50 -3.91 -16.85
N LEU A 204 -5.63 -2.83 -16.08
CA LEU A 204 -6.90 -2.14 -15.87
C LEU A 204 -7.47 -1.55 -17.17
N LYS A 205 -6.61 -1.02 -18.05
CA LYS A 205 -7.04 -0.37 -19.28
C LYS A 205 -7.42 -1.36 -20.39
N PHE A 206 -6.66 -2.45 -20.56
CA PHE A 206 -6.75 -3.27 -21.78
C PHE A 206 -7.31 -4.68 -21.55
N THR A 207 -7.46 -5.15 -20.30
CA THR A 207 -7.88 -6.53 -20.04
C THR A 207 -9.35 -6.64 -19.62
N VAL A 208 -9.85 -7.88 -19.67
CA VAL A 208 -11.19 -8.23 -19.15
C VAL A 208 -11.27 -7.96 -17.64
N TYR A 209 -10.19 -8.20 -16.90
CA TYR A 209 -10.10 -7.92 -15.48
C TYR A 209 -10.44 -6.45 -15.17
N GLY A 210 -9.81 -5.51 -15.87
CA GLY A 210 -10.10 -4.09 -15.66
C GLY A 210 -11.55 -3.72 -15.98
N ARG A 211 -12.09 -4.23 -17.11
CA ARG A 211 -13.50 -3.98 -17.47
C ARG A 211 -14.45 -4.49 -16.40
N HIS A 212 -14.22 -5.67 -15.85
CA HIS A 212 -15.05 -6.22 -14.77
C HIS A 212 -14.91 -5.39 -13.48
N THR A 213 -13.69 -4.93 -13.12
CA THR A 213 -13.45 -4.08 -11.94
C THR A 213 -14.26 -2.78 -12.03
N TYR A 214 -14.22 -2.08 -13.17
CA TYR A 214 -14.99 -0.87 -13.39
C TYR A 214 -16.51 -1.12 -13.44
N ALA A 215 -16.94 -2.22 -14.07
CA ALA A 215 -18.35 -2.58 -14.14
C ALA A 215 -18.96 -2.85 -12.75
N ILE A 216 -18.25 -3.61 -11.92
CA ILE A 216 -18.69 -3.93 -10.55
C ILE A 216 -18.76 -2.66 -9.70
N GLY A 217 -17.73 -1.80 -9.75
CA GLY A 217 -17.71 -0.56 -9.00
C GLY A 217 -18.78 0.45 -9.44
N SER A 218 -19.16 0.44 -10.72
CA SER A 218 -20.24 1.28 -11.22
C SER A 218 -21.63 0.82 -10.74
N ASN A 219 -21.93 -0.47 -10.90
CA ASN A 219 -23.18 -1.07 -10.41
C ASN A 219 -23.03 -2.60 -10.32
N GLU A 220 -22.90 -3.11 -9.09
CA GLU A 220 -22.74 -4.55 -8.85
C GLU A 220 -23.92 -5.38 -9.38
N ALA A 221 -25.16 -4.90 -9.21
CA ALA A 221 -26.35 -5.63 -9.65
C ALA A 221 -26.39 -5.76 -11.17
N SER A 222 -26.08 -4.70 -11.89
CA SER A 222 -26.00 -4.70 -13.36
C SER A 222 -24.87 -5.58 -13.89
N ALA A 223 -23.70 -5.54 -13.23
CA ALA A 223 -22.57 -6.40 -13.56
C ALA A 223 -22.93 -7.89 -13.42
N ARG A 224 -23.65 -8.24 -12.36
CA ARG A 224 -24.14 -9.59 -12.09
C ARG A 224 -25.15 -10.06 -13.15
N MET A 225 -26.10 -9.20 -13.53
CA MET A 225 -27.03 -9.51 -14.61
C MET A 225 -26.36 -9.68 -15.98
N SER A 226 -25.22 -9.03 -16.18
CA SER A 226 -24.39 -9.18 -17.39
C SER A 226 -23.51 -10.46 -17.38
N GLY A 227 -23.70 -11.35 -16.39
CA GLY A 227 -23.00 -12.63 -16.32
C GLY A 227 -21.61 -12.56 -15.67
N ILE A 228 -21.23 -11.43 -15.07
CA ILE A 228 -19.96 -11.30 -14.35
C ILE A 228 -20.06 -12.03 -13.00
N ASN A 229 -19.13 -12.94 -12.73
CA ASN A 229 -19.02 -13.56 -11.41
C ASN A 229 -18.36 -12.61 -10.43
N VAL A 230 -19.19 -11.80 -9.77
CA VAL A 230 -18.77 -10.71 -8.87
C VAL A 230 -17.96 -11.26 -7.69
N GLU A 231 -18.37 -12.39 -7.11
CA GLU A 231 -17.69 -12.98 -5.96
C GLU A 231 -16.24 -13.35 -6.27
N ARG A 232 -16.04 -14.08 -7.37
CA ARG A 232 -14.67 -14.46 -7.79
C ARG A 232 -13.84 -13.27 -8.14
N HIS A 233 -14.44 -12.24 -8.75
CA HIS A 233 -13.73 -11.05 -9.14
C HIS A 233 -13.30 -10.25 -7.90
N LEU A 234 -14.18 -10.02 -6.93
CA LEU A 234 -13.84 -9.34 -5.69
C LEU A 234 -12.76 -10.10 -4.90
N LEU A 235 -12.85 -11.44 -4.81
CA LEU A 235 -11.80 -12.25 -4.20
C LEU A 235 -10.44 -11.95 -4.84
N LEU A 236 -10.36 -11.95 -6.18
CA LEU A 236 -9.13 -11.65 -6.91
C LEU A 236 -8.61 -10.24 -6.63
N VAL A 237 -9.49 -9.25 -6.56
CA VAL A 237 -9.11 -7.85 -6.27
C VAL A 237 -8.44 -7.74 -4.90
N TYR A 238 -9.01 -8.35 -3.85
CA TYR A 238 -8.42 -8.33 -2.51
C TYR A 238 -7.13 -9.16 -2.41
N VAL A 239 -7.04 -10.28 -3.12
CA VAL A 239 -5.80 -11.08 -3.22
C VAL A 239 -4.68 -10.28 -3.88
N ILE A 240 -4.97 -9.60 -4.99
CA ILE A 240 -3.98 -8.78 -5.69
C ILE A 240 -3.55 -7.59 -4.81
N SER A 241 -4.49 -6.90 -4.14
CA SER A 241 -4.17 -5.82 -3.21
C SER A 241 -3.23 -6.28 -2.10
N ALA A 242 -3.53 -7.43 -1.48
CA ALA A 242 -2.70 -7.99 -0.43
C ALA A 242 -1.31 -8.44 -0.92
N LEU A 243 -1.22 -9.07 -2.11
CA LEU A 243 0.08 -9.45 -2.71
C LEU A 243 0.94 -8.23 -3.02
N LEU A 244 0.35 -7.14 -3.50
CA LEU A 244 1.08 -5.88 -3.72
C LEU A 244 1.50 -5.24 -2.39
N ALA A 245 0.68 -5.33 -1.33
CA ALA A 245 1.08 -4.94 0.02
C ALA A 245 2.25 -5.80 0.52
N GLY A 246 2.24 -7.11 0.27
CA GLY A 246 3.34 -8.01 0.59
C GLY A 246 4.63 -7.66 -0.15
N LEU A 247 4.54 -7.38 -1.45
CA LEU A 247 5.67 -6.93 -2.27
C LEU A 247 6.24 -5.60 -1.75
N ALA A 248 5.36 -4.65 -1.37
CA ALA A 248 5.76 -3.39 -0.75
C ALA A 248 6.49 -3.62 0.58
N GLY A 249 6.05 -4.61 1.39
CA GLY A 249 6.70 -5.00 2.64
C GLY A 249 8.10 -5.56 2.43
N LEU A 250 8.28 -6.43 1.44
CA LEU A 250 9.59 -6.99 1.09
C LEU A 250 10.56 -5.91 0.61
N ALA A 251 10.11 -5.04 -0.31
CA ALA A 251 10.93 -3.96 -0.86
C ALA A 251 11.27 -2.89 0.21
N GLY A 252 10.32 -2.53 1.06
CA GLY A 252 10.50 -1.54 2.10
C GLY A 252 11.43 -2.00 3.21
N LEU A 253 11.29 -3.25 3.65
CA LEU A 253 12.14 -3.80 4.71
C LEU A 253 13.60 -3.96 4.25
N ALA A 254 13.80 -4.48 3.04
CA ALA A 254 15.13 -4.62 2.46
C ALA A 254 15.82 -3.25 2.30
N GLY A 255 15.07 -2.20 1.91
CA GLY A 255 15.61 -0.85 1.79
C GLY A 255 15.98 -0.20 3.13
N LEU A 256 15.24 -0.48 4.19
CA LEU A 256 15.56 0.04 5.53
C LEU A 256 16.72 -0.70 6.20
N ALA A 257 16.94 -1.97 5.84
CA ALA A 257 18.03 -2.77 6.40
C ALA A 257 19.39 -2.46 5.77
N GLY A 258 19.41 -1.82 4.60
CA GLY A 258 20.62 -1.37 3.89
C GLY A 258 21.08 0.05 4.25
N LEU A 259 20.35 0.77 5.11
CA LEU A 259 20.66 2.11 5.60
C LEU A 259 21.24 2.06 7.01
#